data_06aff498907fefc8dd4d48e9208f9e22
#
_entry.id   06aff498907fefc8dd4d48e9208f9e22
#
_cell.length_a   1.000
_cell.length_b   1.000
_cell.length_c   1.000
_cell.angle_alpha   90.00
_cell.angle_beta   90.00
_cell.angle_gamma   90.00
#
_symmetry.space_group_name_H-M   'P 1'
#
loop_
_entity.id
_entity.type
_entity.pdbx_description
1 polymer ?
#
loop_
_entity_poly.entity_id
_entity_poly.type
_entity_poly.pdbx_seq_one_letter_code
_entity_poly.pdbx_strand_id
1 'polypeptide(L)'
;MLTGESWRTLLQGLRTKVFLTLSDDFSAQMAADLCGKVERLKPGYTITEAGQDARVSILTGRPAAHKTTVSAAKTYNLAFEYVFQPKVFAELQNGQAIVLPYDGKNPSPPTYCYLKPYYVDVQASYFDHVDAGGL
;
A
#
# COMPACT_ATOMS: atom_id res chain seq x y z
N MET A 1 14.40 8.69 29.92
CA MET A 1 14.27 8.98 28.48
C MET A 1 14.89 7.83 27.71
N LEU A 2 14.12 7.10 26.91
CA LEU A 2 14.63 5.98 26.12
C LEU A 2 15.48 6.56 24.96
N THR A 3 16.74 6.13 24.87
CA THR A 3 17.58 6.46 23.71
C THR A 3 17.06 5.77 22.47
N GLY A 4 17.38 6.29 21.27
CA GLY A 4 16.85 5.77 20.00
C GLY A 4 17.07 4.27 19.74
N GLU A 5 18.02 3.64 20.41
CA GLU A 5 18.25 2.19 20.35
C GLU A 5 17.40 1.39 21.32
N SER A 6 17.11 1.96 22.50
CA SER A 6 16.36 1.27 23.55
C SER A 6 14.90 1.00 23.16
N TRP A 7 14.24 1.93 22.46
CA TRP A 7 12.87 1.73 22.03
C TRP A 7 12.77 0.66 20.92
N ARG A 8 13.78 0.53 20.05
CA ARG A 8 13.83 -0.54 19.04
C ARG A 8 13.92 -1.91 19.68
N THR A 9 14.76 -2.05 20.71
CA THR A 9 14.87 -3.27 21.48
C THR A 9 13.56 -3.63 22.18
N LEU A 10 12.87 -2.64 22.74
CA LEU A 10 11.54 -2.82 23.33
C LEU A 10 10.53 -3.31 22.29
N LEU A 11 10.47 -2.66 21.13
CA LEU A 11 9.57 -3.07 20.04
C LEU A 11 9.85 -4.47 19.50
N GLN A 12 11.11 -4.88 19.48
CA GLN A 12 11.48 -6.26 19.09
C GLN A 12 11.00 -7.28 20.12
N GLY A 13 10.99 -6.92 21.41
CA GLY A 13 10.47 -7.76 22.50
C GLY A 13 8.94 -7.93 22.42
N LEU A 14 8.23 -6.97 21.91
CA LEU A 14 6.78 -7.02 21.72
C LEU A 14 6.44 -7.77 20.44
N ARG A 15 6.00 -9.01 20.55
CA ARG A 15 5.74 -9.87 19.38
C ARG A 15 4.46 -9.50 18.67
N THR A 16 3.36 -9.33 19.38
CA THR A 16 2.10 -8.82 18.82
C THR A 16 2.08 -7.31 18.87
N LYS A 17 1.77 -6.66 17.77
CA LYS A 17 1.69 -5.20 17.65
C LYS A 17 0.35 -4.80 17.08
N VAL A 18 -0.22 -3.74 17.64
CA VAL A 18 -1.48 -3.15 17.17
C VAL A 18 -1.23 -1.69 16.85
N PHE A 19 -1.46 -1.31 15.62
CA PHE A 19 -1.34 0.07 15.15
C PHE A 19 -2.73 0.67 14.95
N LEU A 20 -2.98 1.73 15.68
CA LEU A 20 -4.11 2.61 15.49
C LEU A 20 -3.70 3.77 14.57
N THR A 21 -4.53 4.79 14.45
CA THR A 21 -4.20 5.99 13.65
C THR A 21 -2.91 6.63 14.12
N LEU A 22 -1.98 6.82 13.20
CA LEU A 22 -0.68 7.46 13.44
C LEU A 22 -0.66 8.79 12.72
N SER A 23 -0.51 9.88 13.46
CA SER A 23 -0.57 11.24 12.92
C SER A 23 0.76 11.77 12.42
N ASP A 24 1.87 11.14 12.78
CA ASP A 24 3.21 11.55 12.38
C ASP A 24 3.82 10.61 11.35
N ASP A 25 4.52 11.18 10.39
CA ASP A 25 5.12 10.45 9.27
C ASP A 25 6.17 9.45 9.71
N PHE A 26 6.92 9.76 10.77
CA PHE A 26 7.97 8.88 11.27
C PHE A 26 7.38 7.57 11.84
N SER A 27 6.35 7.67 12.67
CA SER A 27 5.67 6.50 13.24
C SER A 27 4.95 5.69 12.18
N ALA A 28 4.32 6.35 11.19
CA ALA A 28 3.66 5.69 10.08
C ALA A 28 4.66 4.93 9.19
N GLN A 29 5.81 5.53 8.91
CA GLN A 29 6.88 4.88 8.16
C GLN A 29 7.44 3.66 8.90
N MET A 30 7.68 3.79 10.21
CA MET A 30 8.15 2.70 11.05
C MET A 30 7.14 1.55 11.12
N ALA A 31 5.85 1.84 11.25
CA ALA A 31 4.80 0.84 11.24
C ALA A 31 4.74 0.09 9.89
N ALA A 32 4.87 0.81 8.78
CA ALA A 32 4.94 0.21 7.44
C ALA A 32 6.16 -0.70 7.27
N ASP A 33 7.33 -0.29 7.77
CA ASP A 33 8.55 -1.09 7.74
C ASP A 33 8.41 -2.37 8.59
N LEU A 34 7.75 -2.29 9.73
CA LEU A 34 7.46 -3.45 10.58
C LEU A 34 6.46 -4.43 9.93
N CYS A 35 5.50 -3.93 9.17
CA CYS A 35 4.58 -4.75 8.38
C CYS A 35 5.28 -5.47 7.21
N GLY A 36 6.42 -4.93 6.77
CA GLY A 36 7.23 -5.51 5.73
C GLY A 36 6.80 -5.12 4.32
N LYS A 37 7.56 -5.68 3.37
CA LYS A 37 7.36 -5.47 1.93
C LYS A 37 7.10 -6.79 1.24
N VAL A 38 6.28 -6.76 0.22
CA VAL A 38 6.00 -7.91 -0.65
C VAL A 38 6.39 -7.60 -2.08
N GLU A 39 6.80 -8.62 -2.80
CA GLU A 39 7.03 -8.52 -4.22
C GLU A 39 5.70 -8.46 -4.96
N ARG A 40 5.53 -7.41 -5.76
CA ARG A 40 4.37 -7.26 -6.64
C ARG A 40 4.84 -7.05 -8.08
N LEU A 41 4.14 -7.70 -9.00
CA LEU A 41 4.31 -7.48 -10.43
C LEU A 41 3.62 -6.18 -10.82
N LYS A 42 4.40 -5.16 -11.18
CA LYS A 42 3.85 -3.92 -11.73
C LYS A 42 3.84 -4.01 -13.25
N PRO A 43 2.68 -3.82 -13.89
CA PRO A 43 2.63 -3.67 -15.33
C PRO A 43 3.23 -2.31 -15.72
N GLY A 44 4.30 -2.33 -16.48
CA GLY A 44 4.86 -1.17 -17.13
C GLY A 44 4.37 -1.12 -18.59
N TYR A 45 3.87 0.02 -19.05
CA TYR A 45 3.52 0.23 -20.43
C TYR A 45 4.59 1.12 -21.06
N THR A 46 5.28 0.59 -22.07
CA THR A 46 6.16 1.39 -22.90
C THR A 46 5.49 1.57 -24.24
N ILE A 47 5.08 2.78 -24.54
CA ILE A 47 4.57 3.16 -25.86
C ILE A 47 5.76 3.72 -26.62
N THR A 48 6.23 2.98 -27.62
CA THR A 48 7.27 3.46 -28.53
C THR A 48 6.59 3.85 -29.83
N GLU A 49 6.51 5.15 -30.11
CA GLU A 49 6.20 5.64 -31.43
C GLU A 49 7.49 5.57 -32.28
N ALA A 50 7.59 4.58 -33.11
CA ALA A 50 8.59 4.55 -34.14
C ALA A 50 8.08 5.42 -35.30
N GLY A 51 8.34 6.71 -35.19
CA GLY A 51 8.22 7.61 -36.34
C GLY A 51 9.32 7.27 -37.37
N GLN A 52 8.99 6.53 -38.40
CA GLN A 52 9.81 6.57 -39.58
C GLN A 52 9.64 7.95 -40.19
N ASP A 53 10.71 8.75 -40.09
CA ASP A 53 10.80 9.96 -40.90
C ASP A 53 10.41 9.64 -42.33
N ALA A 54 9.32 10.25 -42.76
CA ALA A 54 8.90 10.18 -44.15
C ALA A 54 10.00 10.87 -44.96
N ARG A 55 11.00 10.13 -45.37
CA ARG A 55 11.87 10.55 -46.45
C ARG A 55 10.98 10.64 -47.68
N VAL A 56 10.53 11.85 -47.92
CA VAL A 56 9.94 12.19 -49.19
C VAL A 56 10.98 11.78 -50.22
N SER A 57 10.65 10.74 -50.99
CA SER A 57 11.48 10.38 -52.12
C SER A 57 11.38 11.52 -53.12
N ILE A 58 12.36 12.41 -53.07
CA ILE A 58 12.47 13.58 -53.95
C ILE A 58 12.47 13.17 -55.43
N LEU A 59 12.79 11.91 -55.72
CA LEU A 59 12.88 11.38 -57.08
C LEU A 59 11.54 10.93 -57.68
N THR A 60 10.50 10.64 -56.90
CA THR A 60 9.24 10.11 -57.42
C THR A 60 8.01 10.94 -57.07
N GLY A 61 8.11 11.99 -56.24
CA GLY A 61 7.00 12.88 -55.88
C GLY A 61 5.80 12.21 -55.26
N ARG A 62 5.90 10.94 -54.86
CA ARG A 62 4.84 10.21 -54.14
C ARG A 62 5.04 10.32 -52.66
N PRO A 63 4.03 10.74 -51.88
CA PRO A 63 4.10 10.70 -50.44
C PRO A 63 4.25 9.23 -50.00
N ALA A 64 5.33 8.93 -49.29
CA ALA A 64 5.48 7.64 -48.64
C ALA A 64 4.35 7.47 -47.63
N ALA A 65 3.61 6.35 -47.73
CA ALA A 65 2.54 6.05 -46.79
C ALA A 65 3.10 6.03 -45.37
N HIS A 66 2.57 6.89 -44.49
CA HIS A 66 2.86 6.87 -43.07
C HIS A 66 2.35 5.57 -42.49
N LYS A 67 3.19 4.58 -42.39
CA LYS A 67 2.95 3.46 -41.45
C LYS A 67 3.49 3.86 -40.09
N THR A 68 2.66 4.47 -39.29
CA THR A 68 2.94 4.66 -37.87
C THR A 68 2.68 3.32 -37.20
N THR A 69 3.73 2.58 -36.90
CA THR A 69 3.60 1.35 -36.13
C THR A 69 3.70 1.73 -34.68
N VAL A 70 2.55 1.84 -33.99
CA VAL A 70 2.49 1.98 -32.57
C VAL A 70 2.71 0.59 -31.96
N SER A 71 3.89 0.37 -31.39
CA SER A 71 4.20 -0.85 -30.65
C SER A 71 3.99 -0.60 -29.16
N ALA A 72 2.96 -1.21 -28.59
CA ALA A 72 2.74 -1.22 -27.15
C ALA A 72 3.36 -2.49 -26.56
N ALA A 73 4.48 -2.34 -25.86
CA ALA A 73 5.09 -3.44 -25.11
C ALA A 73 4.62 -3.39 -23.65
N LYS A 74 4.00 -4.46 -23.17
CA LYS A 74 3.62 -4.63 -21.79
C LYS A 74 4.76 -5.37 -21.07
N THR A 75 5.48 -4.64 -20.23
CA THR A 75 6.58 -5.19 -19.45
C THR A 75 6.10 -5.35 -18.00
N TYR A 76 6.39 -6.49 -17.39
CA TYR A 76 6.14 -6.73 -15.97
C TYR A 76 7.44 -6.59 -15.20
N ASN A 77 7.49 -5.64 -14.30
CA ASN A 77 8.62 -5.45 -13.42
C ASN A 77 8.25 -5.90 -12.00
N LEU A 78 9.13 -6.70 -11.39
CA LEU A 78 9.05 -7.02 -9.98
C LEU A 78 9.42 -5.78 -9.16
N ALA A 79 8.52 -5.31 -8.33
CA ALA A 79 8.76 -4.21 -7.40
C ALA A 79 8.43 -4.63 -5.97
N PHE A 80 9.29 -4.24 -5.04
CA PHE A 80 9.01 -4.41 -3.62
C PHE A 80 8.10 -3.27 -3.15
N GLU A 81 6.91 -3.62 -2.68
CA GLU A 81 5.97 -2.66 -2.14
C GLU A 81 5.63 -2.99 -0.69
N TYR A 82 5.34 -1.96 0.09
CA TYR A 82 4.84 -2.16 1.44
C TYR A 82 3.53 -2.96 1.42
N VAL A 83 3.37 -3.87 2.38
CA VAL A 83 2.09 -4.56 2.60
C VAL A 83 1.00 -3.53 2.91
N PHE A 84 1.33 -2.58 3.80
CA PHE A 84 0.53 -1.40 4.08
C PHE A 84 1.39 -0.16 3.88
N GLN A 85 0.95 0.75 3.02
CA GLN A 85 1.63 2.02 2.80
C GLN A 85 1.59 2.88 4.07
N PRO A 86 2.61 3.71 4.36
CA PRO A 86 2.60 4.62 5.51
C PRO A 86 1.34 5.48 5.60
N LYS A 87 0.83 5.92 4.44
CA LYS A 87 -0.40 6.70 4.33
C LYS A 87 -1.62 6.00 4.94
N VAL A 88 -1.72 4.69 4.81
CA VAL A 88 -2.85 3.90 5.35
C VAL A 88 -2.95 4.06 6.87
N PHE A 89 -1.81 4.10 7.58
CA PHE A 89 -1.80 4.29 9.03
C PHE A 89 -2.29 5.67 9.47
N ALA A 90 -2.08 6.69 8.64
CA ALA A 90 -2.60 8.03 8.91
C ALA A 90 -4.10 8.16 8.63
N GLU A 91 -4.65 7.33 7.74
CA GLU A 91 -6.04 7.35 7.30
C GLU A 91 -6.94 6.39 8.07
N LEU A 92 -6.41 5.62 9.02
CA LEU A 92 -7.23 4.73 9.85
C LEU A 92 -8.27 5.51 10.64
N GLN A 93 -9.51 5.08 10.55
CA GLN A 93 -10.63 5.67 11.29
C GLN A 93 -10.72 5.07 12.71
N ASN A 94 -11.56 5.68 13.54
CA ASN A 94 -11.82 5.18 14.89
C ASN A 94 -12.32 3.73 14.84
N GLY A 95 -11.71 2.88 15.65
CA GLY A 95 -12.03 1.45 15.68
C GLY A 95 -11.33 0.60 14.62
N GLN A 96 -10.62 1.22 13.69
CA GLN A 96 -9.78 0.50 12.72
C GLN A 96 -8.37 0.33 13.25
N ALA A 97 -7.78 -0.83 12.98
CA ALA A 97 -6.41 -1.14 13.38
C ALA A 97 -5.73 -2.06 12.37
N ILE A 98 -4.41 -1.95 12.32
CA ILE A 98 -3.56 -2.92 11.64
C ILE A 98 -2.84 -3.71 12.73
N VAL A 99 -3.02 -5.01 12.74
CA VAL A 99 -2.47 -5.91 13.74
C VAL A 99 -1.41 -6.79 13.11
N LEU A 100 -0.24 -6.87 13.76
CA LEU A 100 0.76 -7.89 13.51
C LEU A 100 0.59 -8.97 14.57
N PRO A 101 -0.18 -10.01 14.32
CA PRO A 101 -0.38 -11.05 15.30
C PRO A 101 0.81 -12.00 15.36
N TYR A 102 1.06 -12.53 16.54
CA TYR A 102 2.04 -13.56 16.79
C TYR A 102 1.40 -14.73 17.51
N ASP A 103 1.41 -15.88 16.90
CA ASP A 103 0.74 -17.10 17.39
C ASP A 103 1.59 -17.91 18.41
N GLY A 104 2.69 -17.36 18.89
CA GLY A 104 3.58 -18.06 19.80
C GLY A 104 4.61 -18.95 19.08
N LYS A 105 4.35 -19.37 17.86
CA LYS A 105 5.26 -20.18 17.03
C LYS A 105 5.73 -19.43 15.79
N ASN A 106 4.81 -18.84 15.05
CA ASN A 106 5.09 -18.17 13.80
C ASN A 106 4.49 -16.76 13.78
N PRO A 107 5.19 -15.78 13.15
CA PRO A 107 4.58 -14.50 12.85
C PRO A 107 3.49 -14.70 11.79
N SER A 108 2.31 -14.20 12.07
CA SER A 108 1.22 -14.15 11.08
C SER A 108 1.33 -12.86 10.25
N PRO A 109 0.81 -12.87 9.01
CA PRO A 109 0.85 -11.67 8.16
C PRO A 109 0.08 -10.52 8.82
N PRO A 110 0.52 -9.27 8.59
CA PRO A 110 -0.18 -8.11 9.10
C PRO A 110 -1.61 -8.07 8.54
N THR A 111 -2.57 -7.86 9.42
CA THR A 111 -3.99 -7.93 9.11
C THR A 111 -4.69 -6.65 9.51
N TYR A 112 -5.53 -6.14 8.60
CA TYR A 112 -6.44 -5.04 8.89
C TYR A 112 -7.66 -5.58 9.64
N CYS A 113 -8.06 -4.91 10.73
CA CYS A 113 -9.18 -5.33 11.55
C CYS A 113 -9.97 -4.16 12.14
N TYR A 114 -11.18 -4.46 12.58
CA TYR A 114 -12.02 -3.57 13.35
C TYR A 114 -12.00 -4.00 14.81
N LEU A 115 -11.65 -3.07 15.70
CA LEU A 115 -11.65 -3.30 17.13
C LEU A 115 -13.06 -3.04 17.66
N LYS A 116 -13.69 -4.06 18.20
CA LYS A 116 -15.00 -3.92 18.85
C LYS A 116 -14.78 -3.71 20.34
N PRO A 117 -15.28 -2.62 20.95
CA PRO A 117 -15.19 -2.42 22.37
C PRO A 117 -16.07 -3.44 23.10
N TYR A 118 -15.50 -4.17 24.04
CA TYR A 118 -16.19 -5.26 24.77
C TYR A 118 -17.28 -4.75 25.74
N TYR A 119 -17.20 -3.49 26.13
CA TYR A 119 -18.17 -2.83 27.03
C TYR A 119 -19.45 -2.36 26.31
N VAL A 120 -19.47 -2.44 24.99
CA VAL A 120 -20.70 -2.15 24.23
C VAL A 120 -21.58 -3.38 24.29
N ASP A 121 -22.81 -3.21 24.79
CA ASP A 121 -23.75 -4.29 24.95
C ASP A 121 -23.95 -5.05 23.63
N VAL A 122 -24.00 -6.37 23.69
CA VAL A 122 -24.03 -7.23 22.49
C VAL A 122 -25.23 -6.94 21.58
N GLN A 123 -26.25 -6.29 22.13
CA GLN A 123 -27.47 -5.93 21.40
C GLN A 123 -27.40 -4.58 20.67
N ALA A 124 -26.45 -3.71 21.01
CA ALA A 124 -26.22 -2.46 20.33
C ALA A 124 -24.80 -2.46 19.74
N SER A 125 -24.67 -2.85 18.49
CA SER A 125 -23.42 -2.68 17.78
C SER A 125 -23.12 -1.18 17.66
N TYR A 126 -21.85 -0.79 17.76
CA TYR A 126 -21.42 0.58 17.53
C TYR A 126 -21.95 1.12 16.19
N PHE A 127 -22.00 0.25 15.19
CA PHE A 127 -22.54 0.60 13.86
C PHE A 127 -24.06 0.79 13.88
N ASP A 128 -24.81 -0.01 14.65
CA ASP A 128 -26.24 0.17 14.80
C ASP A 128 -26.56 1.50 15.48
N HIS A 129 -25.66 1.97 16.35
CA HIS A 129 -25.82 3.27 17.03
C HIS A 129 -25.55 4.45 16.09
N VAL A 130 -24.59 4.31 15.19
CA VAL A 130 -24.27 5.31 14.17
C VAL A 130 -25.36 5.36 13.09
N ASP A 131 -25.86 4.20 12.66
CA ASP A 131 -26.91 4.10 11.64
C ASP A 131 -28.28 4.55 12.17
N ALA A 132 -28.52 4.41 13.48
CA ALA A 132 -29.74 4.90 14.12
C ALA A 132 -29.78 6.44 14.33
N GLY A 133 -28.75 7.16 13.87
CA GLY A 133 -28.69 8.62 13.99
C GLY A 133 -28.66 9.13 15.43
N GLY A 134 -28.19 8.32 16.36
CA GLY A 134 -28.05 8.61 17.78
C GLY A 134 -26.86 9.53 18.07
N LEU A 135 -26.94 10.75 17.61
CA LEU A 135 -26.17 11.88 18.12
C LEU A 135 -27.09 12.78 18.92
#